data_614909e082852bec7faabd209a60f784
#
_entry.id   614909e082852bec7faabd209a60f784
#
_cell.length_a   1.000
_cell.length_b   1.000
_cell.length_c   1.000
_cell.angle_alpha   90.00
_cell.angle_beta   90.00
_cell.angle_gamma   90.00
#
_symmetry.space_group_name_H-M   'P 1'
#
loop_
_entity.id
_entity.type
_entity.pdbx_description
1 polymer ?
#
loop_
_entity_poly.entity_id
_entity_poly.type
_entity_poly.pdbx_seq_one_letter_code
_entity_poly.pdbx_strand_id
1 'polypeptide(L)'
;GPNKGVILEIRRERTIELCLEGHRYYDIIRWKEGKMFEQPFLGMYFPGLTQGSGDNRYDVFDMNDGIAGDKEKVDICIYTGKKPSVKNIRKFYKLGEEFVLTDGDNGNIICHDIEKEPRQWNEERDYFFPIPTTERSLTNGALTQNPGWNDGLDF
;
A
#
# COMPACT_ATOMS: atom_id res chain seq x y z
N GLY A 1 26.37 -6.27 10.74
CA GLY A 1 27.71 -6.47 10.18
C GLY A 1 28.27 -5.15 9.66
N PRO A 2 29.60 -5.05 9.43
CA PRO A 2 30.29 -3.79 9.08
C PRO A 2 29.79 -3.16 7.76
N ASN A 3 29.19 -3.95 6.87
CA ASN A 3 28.70 -3.48 5.56
C ASN A 3 27.20 -3.20 5.53
N LYS A 4 26.53 -3.12 6.67
CA LYS A 4 25.07 -2.94 6.72
C LYS A 4 24.60 -1.70 5.95
N GLY A 5 25.29 -0.57 6.09
CA GLY A 5 24.93 0.66 5.38
C GLY A 5 25.04 0.53 3.86
N VAL A 6 26.12 -0.07 3.39
CA VAL A 6 26.34 -0.30 1.95
C VAL A 6 25.28 -1.24 1.38
N ILE A 7 24.94 -2.32 2.09
CA ILE A 7 23.90 -3.26 1.66
C ILE A 7 22.53 -2.56 1.58
N LEU A 8 22.19 -1.72 2.56
CA LEU A 8 20.93 -0.97 2.54
C LEU A 8 20.88 0.01 1.36
N GLU A 9 21.99 0.68 1.06
CA GLU A 9 22.07 1.59 -0.06
C GLU A 9 21.94 0.86 -1.41
N ILE A 10 22.64 -0.27 -1.58
CA ILE A 10 22.50 -1.11 -2.78
C ILE A 10 21.04 -1.58 -2.96
N ARG A 11 20.37 -1.99 -1.88
CA ARG A 11 18.96 -2.40 -1.91
C ARG A 11 18.05 -1.23 -2.27
N ARG A 12 18.33 -0.02 -1.76
CA ARG A 12 17.59 1.20 -2.08
C ARG A 12 17.72 1.56 -3.55
N GLU A 13 18.96 1.66 -4.06
CA GLU A 13 19.24 1.94 -5.47
C GLU A 13 18.57 0.93 -6.39
N ARG A 14 18.71 -0.36 -6.09
CA ARG A 14 18.06 -1.41 -6.86
C ARG A 14 16.54 -1.27 -6.89
N THR A 15 15.94 -0.82 -5.79
CA THR A 15 14.48 -0.59 -5.72
C THR A 15 14.04 0.56 -6.63
N ILE A 16 14.85 1.61 -6.73
CA ILE A 16 14.57 2.79 -7.56
C ILE A 16 14.80 2.46 -9.04
N GLU A 17 15.96 1.89 -9.37
CA GLU A 17 16.35 1.61 -10.76
C GLU A 17 15.46 0.56 -11.43
N LEU A 18 15.01 -0.46 -10.70
CA LEU A 18 14.15 -1.53 -11.22
C LEU A 18 12.68 -1.34 -10.85
N CYS A 19 12.27 -0.09 -10.60
CA CYS A 19 10.88 0.24 -10.30
C CYS A 19 9.97 -0.16 -11.49
N LEU A 20 8.87 -0.87 -11.19
CA LEU A 20 7.89 -1.37 -12.15
C LEU A 20 8.39 -2.48 -13.10
N GLU A 21 9.60 -3.01 -12.93
CA GLU A 21 10.11 -4.13 -13.72
C GLU A 21 9.74 -5.52 -13.16
N GLY A 22 8.93 -5.59 -12.11
CA GLY A 22 8.46 -6.85 -11.51
C GLY A 22 9.48 -7.56 -10.60
N HIS A 23 10.64 -6.98 -10.37
CA HIS A 23 11.71 -7.62 -9.59
C HIS A 23 11.54 -7.52 -8.07
N ARG A 24 10.76 -6.54 -7.58
CA ARG A 24 10.66 -6.21 -6.15
C ARG A 24 10.21 -7.39 -5.28
N TYR A 25 9.23 -8.15 -5.74
CA TYR A 25 8.74 -9.33 -5.00
C TYR A 25 9.85 -10.35 -4.76
N TYR A 26 10.59 -10.71 -5.82
CA TYR A 26 11.69 -11.67 -5.74
C TYR A 26 12.86 -11.16 -4.90
N ASP A 27 13.12 -9.86 -4.92
CA ASP A 27 14.14 -9.25 -4.07
C ASP A 27 13.77 -9.36 -2.58
N ILE A 28 12.52 -9.09 -2.23
CA ILE A 28 12.02 -9.22 -0.85
C ILE A 28 12.09 -10.66 -0.37
N ILE A 29 11.70 -11.63 -1.20
CA ILE A 29 11.83 -13.06 -0.89
C ILE A 29 13.30 -13.43 -0.66
N ARG A 30 14.17 -13.08 -1.60
CA ARG A 30 15.60 -13.42 -1.53
C ARG A 30 16.32 -12.77 -0.35
N TRP A 31 15.90 -11.59 0.07
CA TRP A 31 16.46 -10.89 1.23
C TRP A 31 15.83 -11.31 2.56
N LYS A 32 14.81 -12.12 2.53
CA LYS A 32 14.00 -12.52 3.70
C LYS A 32 13.40 -11.31 4.43
N GLU A 33 12.82 -10.40 3.67
CA GLU A 33 12.19 -9.17 4.17
C GLU A 33 10.66 -9.21 3.98
N GLY A 34 10.06 -10.40 4.04
CA GLY A 34 8.63 -10.62 3.80
C GLY A 34 7.71 -9.81 4.70
N LYS A 35 8.13 -9.53 5.94
CA LYS A 35 7.41 -8.64 6.86
C LYS A 35 7.19 -7.23 6.33
N MET A 36 7.91 -6.80 5.29
CA MET A 36 7.63 -5.53 4.61
C MET A 36 6.24 -5.49 3.97
N PHE A 37 5.68 -6.64 3.59
CA PHE A 37 4.34 -6.72 3.03
C PHE A 37 3.24 -6.42 4.06
N GLU A 38 3.54 -6.54 5.35
CA GLU A 38 2.60 -6.22 6.43
C GLU A 38 2.55 -4.71 6.74
N GLN A 39 3.49 -3.93 6.20
CA GLN A 39 3.52 -2.49 6.41
C GLN A 39 2.44 -1.79 5.58
N PRO A 40 1.83 -0.71 6.09
CA PRO A 40 0.87 0.08 5.34
C PRO A 40 1.55 0.74 4.12
N PHE A 41 0.81 0.84 3.02
CA PHE A 41 1.22 1.71 1.90
C PHE A 41 0.82 3.15 2.22
N LEU A 42 1.84 3.97 2.39
CA LEU A 42 1.67 5.39 2.69
C LEU A 42 1.79 6.22 1.41
N GLY A 43 0.84 7.12 1.22
CA GLY A 43 0.86 8.14 0.19
C GLY A 43 1.60 9.41 0.62
N MET A 44 1.31 10.52 -0.07
CA MET A 44 1.89 11.81 0.24
C MET A 44 1.53 12.29 1.64
N TYR A 45 2.37 13.14 2.19
CA TYR A 45 2.11 13.84 3.44
C TYR A 45 1.03 14.91 3.23
N PHE A 46 0.06 14.92 4.11
CA PHE A 46 -1.03 15.89 4.14
C PHE A 46 -0.92 16.73 5.44
N PRO A 47 -0.80 18.07 5.33
CA PRO A 47 -0.53 18.92 6.49
C PRO A 47 -1.76 19.19 7.37
N GLY A 48 -2.94 18.72 6.97
CA GLY A 48 -4.20 18.96 7.66
C GLY A 48 -5.07 20.01 6.97
N LEU A 49 -6.28 20.20 7.49
CA LEU A 49 -7.28 21.13 6.96
C LEU A 49 -7.12 22.52 7.59
N THR A 50 -7.12 23.56 6.76
CA THR A 50 -6.83 24.93 7.18
C THR A 50 -8.04 25.85 7.18
N GLN A 51 -9.12 25.52 6.44
CA GLN A 51 -10.32 26.34 6.33
C GLN A 51 -11.41 25.85 7.30
N GLY A 52 -12.26 26.76 7.71
CA GLY A 52 -13.32 26.47 8.67
C GLY A 52 -12.86 26.52 10.13
N SER A 53 -13.68 26.02 11.05
CA SER A 53 -13.38 26.06 12.49
C SER A 53 -13.95 24.84 13.21
N GLY A 54 -13.28 24.44 14.29
CA GLY A 54 -13.71 23.31 15.12
C GLY A 54 -13.78 22.01 14.33
N ASP A 55 -14.92 21.32 14.46
CA ASP A 55 -15.16 20.02 13.79
C ASP A 55 -15.59 20.15 12.33
N ASN A 56 -15.75 21.38 11.80
CA ASN A 56 -16.18 21.62 10.42
C ASN A 56 -15.06 22.30 9.60
N ARG A 57 -13.89 21.67 9.59
CA ARG A 57 -12.74 22.12 8.78
C ARG A 57 -12.80 21.50 7.40
N TYR A 58 -12.28 22.17 6.40
CA TYR A 58 -12.19 21.68 5.04
C TYR A 58 -11.08 22.37 4.26
N ASP A 59 -10.65 21.75 3.17
CA ASP A 59 -9.82 22.36 2.13
C ASP A 59 -10.25 21.86 0.75
N VAL A 60 -10.04 22.74 -0.24
CA VAL A 60 -10.34 22.45 -1.64
C VAL A 60 -9.04 22.38 -2.43
N PHE A 61 -8.89 21.33 -3.22
CA PHE A 61 -7.72 21.09 -4.07
C PHE A 61 -8.13 21.13 -5.53
N ASP A 62 -7.52 22.06 -6.27
CA ASP A 62 -7.64 22.13 -7.73
C ASP A 62 -6.60 21.17 -8.34
N MET A 63 -7.07 20.10 -8.94
CA MET A 63 -6.19 19.06 -9.53
C MET A 63 -5.68 19.44 -10.93
N ASN A 64 -6.23 20.51 -11.53
CA ASN A 64 -5.93 20.95 -12.90
C ASN A 64 -5.25 22.33 -12.95
N ASP A 65 -4.76 22.81 -11.84
CA ASP A 65 -4.07 24.11 -11.80
C ASP A 65 -2.83 24.08 -12.68
N GLY A 66 -2.81 24.88 -13.74
CA GLY A 66 -1.72 25.00 -14.69
C GLY A 66 -1.81 24.16 -15.96
N ILE A 67 -2.86 23.35 -16.17
CA ILE A 67 -3.07 22.65 -17.44
C ILE A 67 -3.79 23.60 -18.41
N ALA A 68 -3.04 24.14 -19.38
CA ALA A 68 -3.57 25.02 -20.39
C ALA A 68 -4.64 24.31 -21.26
N GLY A 69 -5.86 24.85 -21.26
CA GLY A 69 -6.95 24.40 -22.15
C GLY A 69 -7.97 23.47 -21.50
N ASP A 70 -7.77 23.01 -20.29
CA ASP A 70 -8.77 22.21 -19.60
C ASP A 70 -9.81 23.12 -18.93
N LYS A 71 -11.05 23.07 -19.43
CA LYS A 71 -12.15 23.89 -18.93
C LYS A 71 -12.91 23.25 -17.76
N GLU A 72 -12.67 21.99 -17.52
CA GLU A 72 -13.29 21.25 -16.42
C GLU A 72 -12.29 21.08 -15.27
N LYS A 73 -12.39 21.95 -14.26
CA LYS A 73 -11.67 21.78 -13.01
C LYS A 73 -12.13 20.49 -12.32
N VAL A 74 -11.19 19.66 -11.94
CA VAL A 74 -11.43 18.50 -11.08
C VAL A 74 -11.06 18.88 -9.67
N ASP A 75 -12.00 19.50 -8.98
CA ASP A 75 -11.82 19.92 -7.61
C ASP A 75 -12.18 18.78 -6.65
N ILE A 76 -11.37 18.61 -5.64
CA ILE A 76 -11.58 17.69 -4.53
C ILE A 76 -11.71 18.52 -3.26
N CYS A 77 -12.75 18.27 -2.49
CA CYS A 77 -12.91 18.83 -1.16
C CYS A 77 -12.72 17.74 -0.10
N ILE A 78 -11.76 17.94 0.79
CA ILE A 78 -11.57 17.12 1.98
C ILE A 78 -12.15 17.89 3.16
N TYR A 79 -12.96 17.24 3.99
CA TYR A 79 -13.68 17.91 5.06
C TYR A 79 -13.84 17.03 6.31
N THR A 80 -14.08 17.68 7.46
CA THR A 80 -14.51 17.05 8.72
C THR A 80 -15.95 17.43 9.03
N GLY A 81 -16.61 16.70 9.91
CA GLY A 81 -17.95 17.01 10.39
C GLY A 81 -18.99 17.07 9.28
N LYS A 82 -19.59 18.26 9.09
CA LYS A 82 -20.64 18.47 8.09
C LYS A 82 -20.05 18.82 6.73
N LYS A 83 -20.58 18.20 5.68
CA LYS A 83 -20.21 18.51 4.29
C LYS A 83 -20.39 19.99 3.99
N PRO A 84 -19.33 20.72 3.57
CA PRO A 84 -19.40 22.14 3.30
C PRO A 84 -20.16 22.44 1.99
N SER A 85 -20.83 23.60 1.96
CA SER A 85 -21.56 24.08 0.77
C SER A 85 -20.63 24.85 -0.18
N VAL A 86 -19.62 24.16 -0.71
CA VAL A 86 -18.69 24.73 -1.70
C VAL A 86 -19.18 24.38 -3.11
N LYS A 87 -19.19 25.39 -4.01
CA LYS A 87 -19.64 25.20 -5.41
C LYS A 87 -18.52 24.59 -6.26
N ASN A 88 -18.91 23.93 -7.35
CA ASN A 88 -18.02 23.36 -8.39
C ASN A 88 -17.07 22.26 -7.90
N ILE A 89 -17.39 21.59 -6.80
CA ILE A 89 -16.63 20.45 -6.33
C ILE A 89 -17.17 19.16 -6.95
N ARG A 90 -16.30 18.39 -7.60
CA ARG A 90 -16.66 17.10 -8.20
C ARG A 90 -16.72 15.98 -7.16
N LYS A 91 -15.76 15.97 -6.22
CA LYS A 91 -15.69 14.92 -5.19
C LYS A 91 -15.44 15.51 -3.82
N PHE A 92 -16.15 14.96 -2.84
CA PHE A 92 -15.98 15.26 -1.44
C PHE A 92 -15.50 13.99 -0.74
N TYR A 93 -14.46 14.12 0.07
CA TYR A 93 -13.94 13.05 0.90
C TYR A 93 -13.98 13.45 2.36
N LYS A 94 -14.59 12.61 3.19
CA LYS A 94 -14.63 12.86 4.63
C LYS A 94 -13.35 12.32 5.27
N LEU A 95 -12.67 13.21 5.99
CA LEU A 95 -11.47 12.86 6.75
C LEU A 95 -11.82 11.85 7.86
N GLY A 96 -11.01 10.80 7.97
CA GLY A 96 -11.22 9.72 8.92
C GLY A 96 -12.16 8.60 8.42
N GLU A 97 -12.86 8.76 7.29
CA GLU A 97 -13.72 7.73 6.69
C GLU A 97 -13.21 7.32 5.31
N GLU A 98 -13.30 8.23 4.33
CA GLU A 98 -12.88 7.99 2.95
C GLU A 98 -11.45 8.44 2.69
N PHE A 99 -10.95 9.37 3.50
CA PHE A 99 -9.60 9.91 3.43
C PHE A 99 -8.95 9.75 4.80
N VAL A 100 -8.10 8.72 4.93
CA VAL A 100 -7.50 8.32 6.19
C VAL A 100 -6.03 8.71 6.23
N LEU A 101 -5.60 9.29 7.36
CA LEU A 101 -4.24 9.75 7.61
C LEU A 101 -3.62 9.00 8.79
N THR A 102 -2.29 8.95 8.84
CA THR A 102 -1.56 8.27 9.91
C THR A 102 -1.78 8.87 11.30
N ASP A 103 -1.98 10.18 11.37
CA ASP A 103 -2.10 10.93 12.63
C ASP A 103 -3.50 11.57 12.82
N GLY A 104 -4.51 10.99 12.17
CA GLY A 104 -5.89 11.47 12.24
C GLY A 104 -6.13 12.74 11.42
N ASP A 105 -5.68 13.90 11.90
CA ASP A 105 -5.90 15.21 11.25
C ASP A 105 -4.79 15.60 10.25
N ASN A 106 -3.62 14.99 10.35
CA ASN A 106 -2.48 15.22 9.47
C ASN A 106 -1.69 13.92 9.26
N GLY A 107 -0.57 13.99 8.57
CA GLY A 107 0.28 12.82 8.35
C GLY A 107 0.22 12.28 6.91
N ASN A 108 0.69 11.06 6.73
CA ASN A 108 0.67 10.44 5.42
C ASN A 108 -0.70 9.83 5.10
N ILE A 109 -1.11 9.94 3.83
CA ILE A 109 -2.31 9.29 3.33
C ILE A 109 -2.14 7.77 3.41
N ILE A 110 -3.08 7.07 4.03
CA ILE A 110 -3.11 5.62 4.07
C ILE A 110 -3.80 5.12 2.80
N CYS A 111 -3.00 4.58 1.87
CA CYS A 111 -3.52 4.08 0.58
C CYS A 111 -4.17 2.69 0.70
N HIS A 112 -3.85 1.95 1.75
CA HIS A 112 -4.41 0.63 2.03
C HIS A 112 -4.73 0.53 3.51
N ASP A 113 -5.99 0.27 3.81
CA ASP A 113 -6.46 0.12 5.18
C ASP A 113 -6.08 -1.28 5.71
N ILE A 114 -4.97 -1.32 6.44
CA ILE A 114 -4.43 -2.56 6.97
C ILE A 114 -5.28 -3.14 8.12
N GLU A 115 -6.11 -2.32 8.76
CA GLU A 115 -7.00 -2.79 9.82
C GLU A 115 -8.21 -3.53 9.22
N LYS A 116 -8.70 -3.07 8.06
CA LYS A 116 -9.81 -3.72 7.35
C LYS A 116 -9.37 -4.91 6.51
N GLU A 117 -8.19 -4.82 5.91
CA GLU A 117 -7.63 -5.85 5.05
C GLU A 117 -6.18 -6.17 5.48
N PRO A 118 -6.01 -6.84 6.65
CA PRO A 118 -4.68 -7.14 7.17
C PRO A 118 -3.95 -8.10 6.25
N ARG A 119 -2.74 -7.71 5.86
CA ARG A 119 -1.81 -8.59 5.18
C ARG A 119 -0.95 -9.30 6.22
N GLN A 120 -0.83 -10.58 6.07
CA GLN A 120 -0.05 -11.42 6.97
C GLN A 120 1.01 -12.17 6.17
N TRP A 121 2.20 -12.20 6.71
CA TRP A 121 3.33 -12.93 6.13
C TRP A 121 3.76 -14.05 7.08
N ASN A 122 3.70 -15.27 6.58
CA ASN A 122 4.22 -16.42 7.32
C ASN A 122 5.67 -16.66 6.93
N GLU A 123 6.60 -16.45 7.88
CA GLU A 123 8.05 -16.54 7.70
C GLU A 123 8.52 -17.96 7.33
N GLU A 124 7.77 -18.99 7.67
CA GLU A 124 8.13 -20.38 7.37
C GLU A 124 7.59 -20.86 6.02
N ARG A 125 6.50 -20.22 5.54
CA ARG A 125 5.77 -20.67 4.35
C ARG A 125 6.00 -19.78 3.14
N ASP A 126 5.85 -18.45 3.29
CA ASP A 126 5.57 -17.54 2.17
C ASP A 126 6.82 -17.18 1.35
N TYR A 127 8.00 -17.66 1.76
CA TYR A 127 9.21 -17.61 0.94
C TYR A 127 9.26 -18.72 -0.12
N PHE A 128 8.34 -19.66 -0.10
CA PHE A 128 8.27 -20.76 -1.06
C PHE A 128 6.92 -20.74 -1.79
N PHE A 129 6.95 -21.04 -3.08
CA PHE A 129 5.72 -21.32 -3.80
C PHE A 129 5.26 -22.75 -3.52
N PRO A 130 3.93 -22.99 -3.45
CA PRO A 130 3.43 -24.35 -3.35
C PRO A 130 3.77 -25.14 -4.63
N ILE A 131 4.12 -26.41 -4.46
CA ILE A 131 4.21 -27.31 -5.60
C ILE A 131 2.77 -27.62 -6.04
N PRO A 132 2.45 -27.52 -7.35
CA PRO A 132 1.10 -27.77 -7.84
C PRO A 132 0.61 -29.16 -7.47
N THR A 133 -0.63 -29.26 -7.01
CA THR A 133 -1.29 -30.51 -6.60
C THR A 133 -1.26 -31.56 -7.70
N THR A 134 -1.40 -31.14 -8.97
CA THR A 134 -1.32 -32.02 -10.12
C THR A 134 0.03 -32.71 -10.25
N GLU A 135 1.14 -32.01 -10.04
CA GLU A 135 2.49 -32.56 -10.12
C GLU A 135 2.76 -33.56 -8.98
N ARG A 136 2.27 -33.25 -7.77
CA ARG A 136 2.36 -34.17 -6.65
C ARG A 136 1.55 -35.43 -6.86
N SER A 137 0.34 -35.33 -7.42
CA SER A 137 -0.52 -36.47 -7.77
C SER A 137 0.11 -37.35 -8.84
N LEU A 138 0.68 -36.77 -9.89
CA LEU A 138 1.34 -37.50 -10.99
C LEU A 138 2.56 -38.30 -10.50
N THR A 139 3.28 -37.77 -9.52
CA THR A 139 4.44 -38.46 -8.94
C THR A 139 4.09 -39.40 -7.79
N ASN A 140 2.80 -39.57 -7.49
CA ASN A 140 2.31 -40.43 -6.41
C ASN A 140 3.03 -40.18 -5.07
N GLY A 141 3.20 -38.89 -4.71
CA GLY A 141 3.83 -38.46 -3.47
C GLY A 141 5.37 -38.47 -3.46
N ALA A 142 6.04 -38.78 -4.58
CA ALA A 142 7.50 -38.66 -4.66
C ALA A 142 7.99 -37.21 -4.49
N LEU A 143 7.15 -36.22 -4.84
CA LEU A 143 7.37 -34.82 -4.55
C LEU A 143 6.67 -34.43 -3.24
N THR A 144 7.45 -34.08 -2.22
CA THR A 144 6.93 -33.54 -0.96
C THR A 144 6.59 -32.05 -1.14
N GLN A 145 5.52 -31.60 -0.46
CA GLN A 145 5.13 -30.19 -0.50
C GLN A 145 6.14 -29.29 0.22
N ASN A 146 6.27 -28.05 -0.21
CA ASN A 146 7.09 -27.07 0.46
C ASN A 146 6.55 -26.77 1.87
N PRO A 147 7.44 -26.40 2.82
CA PRO A 147 7.07 -26.17 4.20
C PRO A 147 5.89 -25.20 4.36
N GLY A 148 4.97 -25.55 5.26
CA GLY A 148 3.81 -24.72 5.60
C GLY A 148 2.66 -24.73 4.57
N TRP A 149 2.85 -25.36 3.40
CA TRP A 149 1.80 -25.54 2.40
C TRP A 149 1.12 -26.91 2.58
N ASN A 150 -0.21 -26.90 2.57
CA ASN A 150 -1.01 -28.13 2.62
C ASN A 150 -1.99 -28.10 1.44
N ASP A 151 -1.98 -29.14 0.62
CA ASP A 151 -2.87 -29.31 -0.53
C ASP A 151 -3.90 -30.43 -0.31
N GLY A 152 -3.98 -30.98 0.90
CA GLY A 152 -4.92 -32.04 1.27
C GLY A 152 -4.57 -33.43 0.73
N LEU A 153 -3.38 -33.61 0.16
CA LEU A 153 -2.89 -34.94 -0.28
C LEU A 153 -2.08 -35.61 0.84
N ASP A 154 -2.53 -36.79 1.23
CA ASP A 154 -1.98 -37.58 2.34
C ASP A 154 -1.00 -38.66 1.82
N PHE A 155 0.00 -38.30 1.03
CA PHE A 155 1.08 -39.20 0.65
C PHE A 155 2.45 -38.58 0.71
#